data_883ab8fddb3eaa353cab1489d56f96bd
#
_entry.id   883ab8fddb3eaa353cab1489d56f96bd
#
_cell.length_a   1.000
_cell.length_b   1.000
_cell.length_c   1.000
_cell.angle_alpha   90.00
_cell.angle_beta   90.00
_cell.angle_gamma   90.00
#
_symmetry.space_group_name_H-M   'P 1'
#
loop_
_entity.id
_entity.type
_entity.pdbx_description
1 polymer ?
#
loop_
_entity_poly.entity_id
_entity_poly.type
_entity_poly.pdbx_seq_one_letter_code
_entity_poly.pdbx_strand_id
1 'polypeptide(L)'
;MTDHPRVSNSGSNLSTNPPEILLPNEADSLKAQARENSYRDFMMIYFTLMTGLRNTEVIKLTIFCISPYGEISNDVEVPALIAKGSRSRSIPLHPDLKKELHSFLIWKAGEGEPLESDSPLFCSKRTKKPLSPRDFQRIVQLHSTNSINRSVHPHVLRHTFATRLLAKSNLSIVQQMLGHKSIQTTQIYLHPTRDDFTKAIENM
;
A
#
# COMPACT_ATOMS: atom_id res chain seq x y z
N MET A 1 53.71 -25.42 -1.73
CA MET A 1 52.51 -25.14 -2.50
C MET A 1 51.32 -25.36 -1.56
N THR A 2 50.85 -24.30 -0.93
CA THR A 2 49.72 -24.34 0.00
C THR A 2 48.60 -23.50 -0.61
N ASP A 3 47.59 -24.23 -1.04
CA ASP A 3 46.40 -23.67 -1.68
C ASP A 3 45.46 -23.16 -0.61
N HIS A 4 45.20 -21.85 -0.56
CA HIS A 4 44.21 -21.24 0.33
C HIS A 4 42.89 -21.11 -0.41
N PRO A 5 41.76 -21.61 0.12
CA PRO A 5 40.48 -21.41 -0.49
C PRO A 5 40.03 -19.94 -0.34
N ARG A 6 39.69 -19.31 -1.48
CA ARG A 6 39.04 -18.00 -1.52
C ARG A 6 37.65 -18.08 -0.92
N VAL A 7 37.45 -17.45 0.22
CA VAL A 7 36.13 -17.20 0.78
C VAL A 7 35.43 -16.13 -0.06
N SER A 8 34.44 -16.53 -0.82
CA SER A 8 33.55 -15.62 -1.55
C SER A 8 32.60 -14.93 -0.54
N ASN A 9 32.89 -13.69 -0.24
CA ASN A 9 32.08 -12.84 0.61
C ASN A 9 30.87 -12.31 -0.20
N SER A 10 29.77 -13.04 -0.24
CA SER A 10 28.49 -12.57 -0.77
C SER A 10 27.81 -11.69 0.28
N GLY A 11 28.37 -10.51 0.51
CA GLY A 11 27.74 -9.46 1.30
C GLY A 11 26.50 -8.96 0.55
N SER A 12 25.32 -9.37 0.96
CA SER A 12 24.07 -8.71 0.57
C SER A 12 24.12 -7.28 1.07
N ASN A 13 24.33 -6.30 0.16
CA ASN A 13 24.20 -4.88 0.42
C ASN A 13 22.74 -4.59 0.82
N LEU A 14 22.45 -4.69 2.10
CA LEU A 14 21.25 -4.06 2.68
C LEU A 14 21.48 -2.55 2.54
N SER A 15 20.65 -1.88 1.76
CA SER A 15 20.62 -0.43 1.68
C SER A 15 20.49 0.12 3.10
N THR A 16 21.50 0.85 3.56
CA THR A 16 21.56 1.44 4.91
C THR A 16 20.65 2.66 5.07
N ASN A 17 20.04 3.13 3.98
CA ASN A 17 19.13 4.26 4.02
C ASN A 17 17.71 3.79 4.35
N PRO A 18 16.99 4.51 5.25
CA PRO A 18 15.60 4.24 5.54
C PRO A 18 14.75 4.36 4.27
N PRO A 19 13.67 3.56 4.15
CA PRO A 19 12.80 3.65 2.99
C PRO A 19 12.16 5.03 2.89
N GLU A 20 12.05 5.53 1.66
CA GLU A 20 11.36 6.79 1.38
C GLU A 20 9.89 6.70 1.81
N ILE A 21 9.40 7.72 2.52
CA ILE A 21 8.01 7.84 2.98
C ILE A 21 7.46 9.23 2.65
N LEU A 22 6.13 9.37 2.72
CA LEU A 22 5.45 10.66 2.70
C LEU A 22 5.29 11.20 4.12
N LEU A 23 5.62 12.47 4.31
CA LEU A 23 5.25 13.22 5.51
C LEU A 23 3.71 13.36 5.58
N PRO A 24 3.12 13.62 6.77
CA PRO A 24 1.67 13.79 6.90
C PRO A 24 1.10 14.83 5.93
N ASN A 25 1.67 16.03 5.86
CA ASN A 25 1.28 17.11 4.96
C ASN A 25 1.44 16.74 3.46
N GLU A 26 2.50 16.01 3.10
CA GLU A 26 2.69 15.52 1.73
C GLU A 26 1.59 14.53 1.33
N ALA A 27 1.23 13.61 2.23
CA ALA A 27 0.17 12.65 1.97
C ALA A 27 -1.20 13.32 1.84
N ASP A 28 -1.46 14.38 2.61
CA ASP A 28 -2.70 15.15 2.53
C ASP A 28 -2.76 15.95 1.23
N SER A 29 -1.67 16.63 0.84
CA SER A 29 -1.57 17.35 -0.43
C SER A 29 -1.75 16.42 -1.63
N LEU A 30 -1.12 15.23 -1.59
CA LEU A 30 -1.26 14.23 -2.66
C LEU A 30 -2.71 13.74 -2.80
N LYS A 31 -3.39 13.46 -1.68
CA LYS A 31 -4.80 13.05 -1.69
C LYS A 31 -5.71 14.15 -2.23
N ALA A 32 -5.51 15.40 -1.80
CA ALA A 32 -6.28 16.54 -2.27
C ALA A 32 -6.13 16.73 -3.77
N GLN A 33 -4.89 16.79 -4.28
CA GLN A 33 -4.59 16.91 -5.69
C GLN A 33 -5.21 15.79 -6.53
N ALA A 34 -5.14 14.55 -6.05
CA ALA A 34 -5.74 13.42 -6.76
C ALA A 34 -7.28 13.53 -6.78
N ARG A 35 -7.90 13.94 -5.65
CA ARG A 35 -9.36 14.05 -5.53
C ARG A 35 -9.94 15.12 -6.47
N GLU A 36 -9.27 16.26 -6.60
CA GLU A 36 -9.67 17.35 -7.50
C GLU A 36 -9.65 16.93 -8.99
N ASN A 37 -8.71 16.07 -9.35
CA ASN A 37 -8.50 15.69 -10.75
C ASN A 37 -9.20 14.40 -11.17
N SER A 38 -9.27 13.42 -10.27
CA SER A 38 -9.86 12.10 -10.56
C SER A 38 -10.21 11.35 -9.28
N TYR A 39 -11.49 11.15 -9.05
CA TYR A 39 -11.95 10.41 -7.88
C TYR A 39 -11.43 8.96 -7.84
N ARG A 40 -11.32 8.30 -9.00
CA ARG A 40 -10.68 6.97 -9.10
C ARG A 40 -9.22 7.02 -8.63
N ASP A 41 -8.44 7.98 -9.12
CA ASP A 41 -7.01 8.07 -8.83
C ASP A 41 -6.79 8.40 -7.33
N PHE A 42 -7.62 9.28 -6.79
CA PHE A 42 -7.68 9.53 -5.34
C PHE A 42 -7.94 8.24 -4.57
N MET A 43 -8.96 7.48 -4.95
CA MET A 43 -9.30 6.23 -4.26
C MET A 43 -8.16 5.21 -4.32
N MET A 44 -7.47 5.07 -5.45
CA MET A 44 -6.31 4.17 -5.55
C MET A 44 -5.17 4.58 -4.61
N ILE A 45 -4.86 5.88 -4.54
CA ILE A 45 -3.83 6.43 -3.66
C ILE A 45 -4.24 6.29 -2.20
N TYR A 46 -5.46 6.72 -1.85
CA TYR A 46 -5.99 6.66 -0.49
C TYR A 46 -6.08 5.22 0.02
N PHE A 47 -6.62 4.32 -0.80
CA PHE A 47 -6.71 2.90 -0.48
C PHE A 47 -5.32 2.29 -0.18
N THR A 48 -4.33 2.63 -1.00
CA THR A 48 -2.95 2.14 -0.80
C THR A 48 -2.33 2.69 0.48
N LEU A 49 -2.55 3.98 0.79
CA LEU A 49 -2.09 4.61 2.03
C LEU A 49 -2.76 4.04 3.29
N MET A 50 -3.97 3.45 3.17
CA MET A 50 -4.75 2.92 4.29
C MET A 50 -4.64 1.40 4.45
N THR A 51 -4.13 0.68 3.44
CA THR A 51 -4.04 -0.80 3.47
C THR A 51 -2.61 -1.33 3.29
N GLY A 52 -1.72 -0.51 2.74
CA GLY A 52 -0.36 -0.90 2.43
C GLY A 52 -0.24 -1.98 1.35
N LEU A 53 -1.28 -2.21 0.54
CA LEU A 53 -1.24 -3.20 -0.53
C LEU A 53 -0.16 -2.87 -1.58
N ARG A 54 0.37 -3.92 -2.19
CA ARG A 54 1.32 -3.75 -3.31
C ARG A 54 0.61 -3.21 -4.54
N ASN A 55 1.31 -2.46 -5.37
CA ASN A 55 0.81 -1.98 -6.66
C ASN A 55 0.07 -3.08 -7.45
N THR A 56 0.73 -4.23 -7.62
CA THR A 56 0.15 -5.37 -8.36
C THR A 56 -1.07 -6.01 -7.68
N GLU A 57 -1.21 -5.86 -6.37
CA GLU A 57 -2.38 -6.31 -5.63
C GLU A 57 -3.54 -5.33 -5.82
N VAL A 58 -3.30 -4.03 -5.65
CA VAL A 58 -4.32 -2.97 -5.80
C VAL A 58 -5.03 -3.04 -7.14
N ILE A 59 -4.28 -3.15 -8.24
CA ILE A 59 -4.86 -3.17 -9.59
C ILE A 59 -5.63 -4.46 -9.92
N LYS A 60 -5.42 -5.54 -9.17
CA LYS A 60 -6.08 -6.83 -9.35
C LYS A 60 -7.26 -7.05 -8.41
N LEU A 61 -7.56 -6.10 -7.52
CA LEU A 61 -8.73 -6.19 -6.66
C LEU A 61 -10.00 -6.16 -7.50
N THR A 62 -10.96 -7.01 -7.12
CA THR A 62 -12.33 -7.00 -7.64
C THR A 62 -13.29 -6.45 -6.60
N ILE A 63 -14.52 -6.20 -7.00
CA ILE A 63 -15.60 -5.78 -6.08
C ILE A 63 -15.77 -6.82 -4.97
N PHE A 64 -15.67 -8.11 -5.28
CA PHE A 64 -15.73 -9.19 -4.30
C PHE A 64 -14.76 -9.01 -3.13
N CYS A 65 -13.56 -8.48 -3.39
CA CYS A 65 -12.53 -8.32 -2.36
C CYS A 65 -12.94 -7.35 -1.23
N ILE A 66 -13.88 -6.45 -1.49
CA ILE A 66 -14.34 -5.42 -0.52
C ILE A 66 -15.84 -5.49 -0.23
N SER A 67 -16.61 -6.15 -1.08
CA SER A 67 -18.09 -6.21 -0.99
C SER A 67 -18.60 -7.56 -1.50
N PRO A 68 -18.30 -8.66 -0.81
CA PRO A 68 -18.68 -10.01 -1.27
C PRO A 68 -20.17 -10.25 -1.24
N TYR A 69 -20.92 -9.50 -0.44
CA TYR A 69 -22.37 -9.67 -0.22
C TYR A 69 -23.17 -8.42 -0.52
N GLY A 70 -22.64 -7.50 -1.32
CA GLY A 70 -23.32 -6.26 -1.69
C GLY A 70 -23.05 -5.09 -0.75
N GLU A 71 -22.59 -5.33 0.48
CA GLU A 71 -22.20 -4.30 1.43
C GLU A 71 -20.68 -4.27 1.63
N ILE A 72 -20.12 -3.09 1.96
CA ILE A 72 -18.70 -2.94 2.25
C ILE A 72 -18.35 -3.76 3.49
N SER A 73 -17.47 -4.73 3.31
CA SER A 73 -16.94 -5.60 4.37
C SER A 73 -16.15 -4.82 5.43
N ASN A 74 -15.91 -5.45 6.57
CA ASN A 74 -14.99 -4.91 7.58
C ASN A 74 -13.52 -5.03 7.17
N ASP A 75 -13.25 -5.93 6.24
CA ASP A 75 -11.90 -6.25 5.78
C ASP A 75 -11.82 -6.23 4.25
N VAL A 76 -10.65 -5.97 3.71
CA VAL A 76 -10.34 -6.30 2.32
C VAL A 76 -9.69 -7.68 2.26
N GLU A 77 -10.31 -8.57 1.48
CA GLU A 77 -9.75 -9.88 1.21
C GLU A 77 -8.76 -9.83 0.05
N VAL A 78 -7.53 -10.26 0.29
CA VAL A 78 -6.49 -10.37 -0.73
C VAL A 78 -6.31 -11.85 -1.08
N PRO A 79 -6.94 -12.34 -2.15
CA PRO A 79 -6.86 -13.75 -2.52
C PRO A 79 -5.43 -14.19 -2.84
N ALA A 80 -5.12 -15.47 -2.60
CA ALA A 80 -3.80 -16.05 -2.88
C ALA A 80 -3.36 -15.85 -4.35
N LEU A 81 -4.30 -15.84 -5.28
CA LEU A 81 -4.07 -15.65 -6.72
C LEU A 81 -3.44 -14.28 -7.05
N ILE A 82 -3.78 -13.24 -6.30
CA ILE A 82 -3.27 -11.88 -6.52
C ILE A 82 -2.14 -11.53 -5.55
N ALA A 83 -2.05 -12.22 -4.42
CA ALA A 83 -1.03 -12.01 -3.41
C ALA A 83 0.35 -12.49 -3.88
N LYS A 84 1.37 -11.66 -3.73
CA LYS A 84 2.76 -12.08 -3.99
C LYS A 84 3.16 -13.13 -2.94
N GLY A 85 3.32 -14.38 -3.38
CA GLY A 85 3.70 -15.49 -2.52
C GLY A 85 2.57 -16.46 -2.20
N SER A 86 1.44 -16.39 -2.93
CA SER A 86 0.35 -17.38 -2.95
C SER A 86 -0.29 -17.66 -1.57
N ARG A 87 -0.35 -16.66 -0.69
CA ARG A 87 -1.07 -16.73 0.58
C ARG A 87 -2.12 -15.64 0.62
N SER A 88 -3.39 -16.03 0.81
CA SER A 88 -4.47 -15.08 1.08
C SER A 88 -4.23 -14.37 2.42
N ARG A 89 -4.76 -13.18 2.54
CA ARG A 89 -4.82 -12.43 3.79
C ARG A 89 -6.00 -11.47 3.79
N SER A 90 -6.49 -11.21 4.98
CA SER A 90 -7.50 -10.21 5.26
C SER A 90 -6.82 -9.00 5.92
N ILE A 91 -7.22 -7.79 5.53
CA ILE A 91 -6.71 -6.53 6.10
C ILE A 91 -7.91 -5.72 6.58
N PRO A 92 -8.02 -5.39 7.88
CA PRO A 92 -9.10 -4.58 8.42
C PRO A 92 -9.17 -3.21 7.73
N LEU A 93 -10.37 -2.78 7.37
CA LEU A 93 -10.62 -1.48 6.76
C LEU A 93 -10.93 -0.44 7.85
N HIS A 94 -10.20 0.68 7.81
CA HIS A 94 -10.51 1.82 8.66
C HIS A 94 -11.94 2.33 8.38
N PRO A 95 -12.72 2.77 9.38
CA PRO A 95 -14.09 3.26 9.18
C PRO A 95 -14.22 4.35 8.10
N ASP A 96 -13.26 5.28 8.03
CA ASP A 96 -13.28 6.34 7.01
C ASP A 96 -13.03 5.78 5.60
N LEU A 97 -12.17 4.77 5.47
CA LEU A 97 -11.97 4.10 4.18
C LEU A 97 -13.22 3.34 3.74
N LYS A 98 -13.94 2.72 4.68
CA LYS A 98 -15.22 2.05 4.38
C LYS A 98 -16.26 3.04 3.86
N LYS A 99 -16.42 4.20 4.52
CA LYS A 99 -17.33 5.27 4.06
C LYS A 99 -16.95 5.74 2.65
N GLU A 100 -15.66 5.95 2.40
CA GLU A 100 -15.18 6.41 1.11
C GLU A 100 -15.35 5.35 0.01
N LEU A 101 -15.16 4.07 0.32
CA LEU A 101 -15.43 2.95 -0.60
C LEU A 101 -16.90 2.87 -0.98
N HIS A 102 -17.82 3.06 -0.02
CA HIS A 102 -19.23 3.12 -0.31
C HIS A 102 -19.55 4.25 -1.30
N SER A 103 -19.06 5.46 -1.05
CA SER A 103 -19.21 6.61 -1.94
C SER A 103 -18.57 6.36 -3.31
N PHE A 104 -17.44 5.66 -3.34
CA PHE A 104 -16.74 5.31 -4.57
C PHE A 104 -17.54 4.31 -5.42
N LEU A 105 -18.21 3.32 -4.83
CA LEU A 105 -19.06 2.40 -5.58
C LEU A 105 -20.29 3.11 -6.17
N ILE A 106 -20.87 4.06 -5.45
CA ILE A 106 -21.97 4.91 -5.97
C ILE A 106 -21.47 5.73 -7.17
N TRP A 107 -20.31 6.38 -7.03
CA TRP A 107 -19.69 7.14 -8.12
C TRP A 107 -19.40 6.23 -9.33
N LYS A 108 -18.85 5.03 -9.09
CA LYS A 108 -18.52 4.04 -10.12
C LYS A 108 -19.77 3.61 -10.91
N ALA A 109 -20.90 3.42 -10.22
CA ALA A 109 -22.19 3.17 -10.85
C ALA A 109 -22.65 4.34 -11.74
N GLY A 110 -22.51 5.58 -11.25
CA GLY A 110 -22.82 6.79 -12.00
C GLY A 110 -21.98 6.99 -13.26
N GLU A 111 -20.74 6.51 -13.26
CA GLU A 111 -19.84 6.52 -14.44
C GLU A 111 -20.12 5.34 -15.41
N GLY A 112 -21.13 4.53 -15.15
CA GLY A 112 -21.44 3.35 -15.95
C GLY A 112 -20.31 2.30 -15.93
N GLU A 113 -19.58 2.21 -14.81
CA GLU A 113 -18.58 1.18 -14.60
C GLU A 113 -19.20 -0.09 -14.01
N PRO A 114 -18.68 -1.29 -14.36
CA PRO A 114 -19.26 -2.54 -13.89
C PRO A 114 -19.09 -2.69 -12.37
N LEU A 115 -20.13 -3.26 -11.72
CA LEU A 115 -20.19 -3.51 -10.27
C LEU A 115 -20.42 -5.00 -9.94
N GLU A 116 -20.35 -5.88 -10.94
CA GLU A 116 -20.43 -7.31 -10.72
C GLU A 116 -19.28 -7.75 -9.78
N SER A 117 -19.48 -8.83 -9.09
CA SER A 117 -18.57 -9.31 -8.04
C SER A 117 -17.13 -9.52 -8.54
N ASP A 118 -16.96 -10.00 -9.77
CA ASP A 118 -15.67 -10.23 -10.43
C ASP A 118 -15.12 -9.01 -11.17
N SER A 119 -15.89 -7.91 -11.24
CA SER A 119 -15.48 -6.70 -11.91
C SER A 119 -14.31 -6.03 -11.17
N PRO A 120 -13.36 -5.41 -11.90
CA PRO A 120 -12.24 -4.74 -11.27
C PRO A 120 -12.69 -3.58 -10.39
N LEU A 121 -12.15 -3.49 -9.17
CA LEU A 121 -12.40 -2.37 -8.28
C LEU A 121 -11.94 -1.05 -8.92
N PHE A 122 -10.77 -1.08 -9.55
CA PHE A 122 -10.19 0.05 -10.27
C PHE A 122 -10.00 -0.30 -11.75
N CYS A 123 -10.70 0.40 -12.62
CA CYS A 123 -10.63 0.16 -14.05
C CYS A 123 -10.28 1.43 -14.85
N SER A 124 -9.88 1.20 -16.09
CA SER A 124 -9.67 2.27 -17.06
C SER A 124 -11.00 2.91 -17.46
N LYS A 125 -11.11 4.24 -17.39
CA LYS A 125 -12.31 4.97 -17.83
C LYS A 125 -12.71 4.62 -19.27
N ARG A 126 -11.72 4.46 -20.15
CA ARG A 126 -11.95 4.21 -21.59
C ARG A 126 -12.33 2.78 -21.91
N THR A 127 -11.64 1.81 -21.29
CA THR A 127 -11.78 0.40 -21.69
C THR A 127 -12.58 -0.44 -20.71
N LYS A 128 -12.88 0.10 -19.52
CA LYS A 128 -13.51 -0.59 -18.38
C LYS A 128 -12.74 -1.86 -17.92
N LYS A 129 -11.53 -2.07 -18.44
CA LYS A 129 -10.63 -3.17 -18.06
C LYS A 129 -9.74 -2.77 -16.88
N PRO A 130 -9.16 -3.76 -16.14
CA PRO A 130 -8.19 -3.48 -15.09
C PRO A 130 -7.05 -2.58 -15.59
N LEU A 131 -6.54 -1.73 -14.71
CA LEU A 131 -5.33 -0.95 -14.96
C LEU A 131 -4.09 -1.85 -14.90
N SER A 132 -3.02 -1.43 -15.58
CA SER A 132 -1.72 -2.07 -15.43
C SER A 132 -0.94 -1.49 -14.22
N PRO A 133 0.07 -2.23 -13.70
CA PRO A 133 0.96 -1.68 -12.66
C PRO A 133 1.65 -0.38 -13.08
N ARG A 134 1.92 -0.25 -14.38
CA ARG A 134 2.54 0.95 -14.95
C ARG A 134 1.57 2.14 -14.98
N ASP A 135 0.28 1.89 -15.20
CA ASP A 135 -0.72 2.96 -15.14
C ASP A 135 -0.84 3.50 -13.72
N PHE A 136 -0.93 2.64 -12.72
CA PHE A 136 -0.97 3.10 -11.32
C PHE A 136 0.32 3.83 -10.92
N GLN A 137 1.48 3.37 -11.37
CA GLN A 137 2.74 4.11 -11.16
C GLN A 137 2.68 5.51 -11.76
N ARG A 138 2.22 5.66 -13.01
CA ARG A 138 2.07 6.97 -13.68
C ARG A 138 1.08 7.88 -12.95
N ILE A 139 -0.03 7.33 -12.46
CA ILE A 139 -1.02 8.06 -11.68
C ILE A 139 -0.36 8.65 -10.42
N VAL A 140 0.32 7.83 -9.63
CA VAL A 140 0.99 8.29 -8.40
C VAL A 140 2.06 9.34 -8.71
N GLN A 141 2.88 9.12 -9.74
CA GLN A 141 3.91 10.06 -10.17
C GLN A 141 3.32 11.41 -10.60
N LEU A 142 2.27 11.39 -11.43
CA LEU A 142 1.60 12.61 -11.89
C LEU A 142 1.10 13.45 -10.73
N HIS A 143 0.30 12.85 -9.84
CA HIS A 143 -0.30 13.58 -8.71
C HIS A 143 0.73 14.04 -7.70
N SER A 144 1.79 13.25 -7.43
CA SER A 144 2.84 13.64 -6.49
C SER A 144 3.71 14.78 -7.03
N THR A 145 4.08 14.74 -8.31
CA THR A 145 4.83 15.84 -8.92
C THR A 145 4.04 17.15 -8.85
N ASN A 146 2.72 17.09 -9.10
CA ASN A 146 1.87 18.29 -9.12
C ASN A 146 1.53 18.81 -7.71
N SER A 147 1.58 17.97 -6.67
CA SER A 147 1.17 18.36 -5.31
C SER A 147 2.33 18.67 -4.38
N ILE A 148 3.43 17.94 -4.50
CA ILE A 148 4.56 18.01 -3.56
C ILE A 148 5.90 18.25 -4.26
N ASN A 149 5.89 18.58 -5.56
CA ASN A 149 7.07 18.81 -6.41
C ASN A 149 8.12 17.69 -6.35
N ARG A 150 7.67 16.46 -6.06
CA ARG A 150 8.49 15.27 -5.93
C ARG A 150 7.78 14.08 -6.56
N SER A 151 8.47 13.36 -7.45
CA SER A 151 7.94 12.13 -8.04
C SER A 151 8.09 10.96 -7.08
N VAL A 152 6.99 10.34 -6.66
CA VAL A 152 7.01 9.15 -5.82
C VAL A 152 6.40 7.94 -6.54
N HIS A 153 6.72 6.75 -6.06
CA HIS A 153 6.22 5.48 -6.58
C HIS A 153 5.19 4.85 -5.63
N PRO A 154 4.33 3.94 -6.09
CA PRO A 154 3.37 3.26 -5.23
C PRO A 154 3.99 2.56 -4.00
N HIS A 155 5.26 2.14 -4.08
CA HIS A 155 5.97 1.59 -2.93
C HIS A 155 6.16 2.61 -1.80
N VAL A 156 6.31 3.90 -2.13
CA VAL A 156 6.39 4.97 -1.12
C VAL A 156 5.09 5.07 -0.31
N LEU A 157 3.93 4.93 -0.97
CA LEU A 157 2.62 4.88 -0.28
C LEU A 157 2.55 3.71 0.71
N ARG A 158 3.01 2.53 0.26
CA ARG A 158 3.06 1.34 1.11
C ARG A 158 4.07 1.49 2.25
N HIS A 159 5.24 2.07 2.01
CA HIS A 159 6.24 2.35 3.06
C HIS A 159 5.68 3.33 4.09
N THR A 160 4.96 4.36 3.63
CA THR A 160 4.27 5.32 4.50
C THR A 160 3.25 4.63 5.39
N PHE A 161 2.42 3.73 4.85
CA PHE A 161 1.50 2.90 5.63
C PHE A 161 2.24 2.07 6.68
N ALA A 162 3.29 1.34 6.27
CA ALA A 162 4.06 0.46 7.15
C ALA A 162 4.69 1.23 8.31
N THR A 163 5.33 2.36 8.04
CA THR A 163 5.97 3.20 9.07
C THR A 163 4.94 3.78 10.04
N ARG A 164 3.79 4.27 9.52
CA ARG A 164 2.70 4.79 10.37
C ARG A 164 2.06 3.70 11.23
N LEU A 165 1.91 2.50 10.69
CA LEU A 165 1.36 1.36 11.42
C LEU A 165 2.33 0.92 12.51
N LEU A 166 3.64 0.84 12.20
CA LEU A 166 4.67 0.46 13.17
C LEU A 166 4.76 1.42 14.35
N ALA A 167 4.55 2.71 14.12
CA ALA A 167 4.50 3.71 15.19
C ALA A 167 3.33 3.52 16.17
N LYS A 168 2.31 2.73 15.79
CA LYS A 168 1.08 2.48 16.60
C LYS A 168 0.90 1.02 16.98
N SER A 169 1.80 0.13 16.54
CA SER A 169 1.67 -1.31 16.71
C SER A 169 3.06 -1.96 16.82
N ASN A 170 3.14 -3.26 16.69
CA ASN A 170 4.41 -3.99 16.71
C ASN A 170 4.76 -4.56 15.32
N LEU A 171 6.02 -4.97 15.17
CA LEU A 171 6.58 -5.49 13.93
C LEU A 171 5.82 -6.71 13.38
N SER A 172 5.30 -7.57 14.27
CA SER A 172 4.57 -8.78 13.87
C SER A 172 3.26 -8.43 13.17
N ILE A 173 2.52 -7.43 13.69
CA ILE A 173 1.28 -6.92 13.05
C ILE A 173 1.59 -6.34 11.69
N VAL A 174 2.63 -5.51 11.58
CA VAL A 174 3.06 -4.92 10.30
C VAL A 174 3.43 -6.01 9.30
N GLN A 175 4.21 -7.01 9.73
CA GLN A 175 4.61 -8.14 8.89
C GLN A 175 3.39 -8.90 8.34
N GLN A 176 2.43 -9.21 9.21
CA GLN A 176 1.22 -9.95 8.85
C GLN A 176 0.36 -9.16 7.86
N MET A 177 0.08 -7.89 8.14
CA MET A 177 -0.74 -7.03 7.27
C MET A 177 -0.08 -6.83 5.90
N LEU A 178 1.23 -6.62 5.86
CA LEU A 178 1.96 -6.48 4.61
C LEU A 178 2.15 -7.81 3.85
N GLY A 179 1.93 -8.95 4.48
CA GLY A 179 2.17 -10.27 3.87
C GLY A 179 3.64 -10.48 3.54
N HIS A 180 4.55 -10.15 4.46
CA HIS A 180 5.97 -10.41 4.31
C HIS A 180 6.29 -11.84 4.76
N LYS A 181 6.96 -12.62 3.90
CA LYS A 181 7.39 -13.99 4.22
C LYS A 181 8.52 -14.02 5.26
N SER A 182 9.36 -12.99 5.30
CA SER A 182 10.50 -12.86 6.20
C SER A 182 10.38 -11.60 7.05
N ILE A 183 10.74 -11.72 8.33
CA ILE A 183 10.81 -10.60 9.25
C ILE A 183 11.85 -9.56 8.79
N GLN A 184 12.93 -10.02 8.14
CA GLN A 184 13.97 -9.15 7.59
C GLN A 184 13.40 -8.10 6.62
N THR A 185 12.38 -8.48 5.84
CA THR A 185 11.70 -7.53 4.92
C THR A 185 10.95 -6.43 5.66
N THR A 186 10.58 -6.67 6.91
CA THR A 186 9.85 -5.70 7.75
C THR A 186 10.82 -4.91 8.64
N GLN A 187 12.00 -5.44 8.93
CA GLN A 187 13.03 -4.76 9.73
C GLN A 187 13.52 -3.45 9.12
N ILE A 188 13.38 -3.26 7.81
CA ILE A 188 13.72 -1.99 7.14
C ILE A 188 12.95 -0.79 7.67
N TYR A 189 11.83 -1.01 8.39
CA TYR A 189 11.04 0.05 9.03
C TYR A 189 11.46 0.31 10.48
N LEU A 190 12.37 -0.50 11.05
CA LEU A 190 12.92 -0.32 12.39
C LEU A 190 14.11 0.64 12.32
N HIS A 191 13.85 1.89 12.59
CA HIS A 191 14.89 2.91 12.79
C HIS A 191 14.69 3.52 14.18
N PRO A 192 15.06 2.80 15.28
CA PRO A 192 14.88 3.31 16.63
C PRO A 192 15.69 4.60 16.80
N THR A 193 15.01 5.62 17.26
CA THR A 193 15.62 6.90 17.59
C THR A 193 16.14 6.88 19.02
N ARG A 194 16.94 7.87 19.40
CA ARG A 194 17.38 8.03 20.79
C ARG A 194 16.19 8.18 21.75
N ASP A 195 15.12 8.84 21.31
CA ASP A 195 13.89 9.01 22.07
C ASP A 195 13.17 7.68 22.31
N ASP A 196 13.22 6.74 21.36
CA ASP A 196 12.64 5.41 21.52
C ASP A 196 13.39 4.62 22.61
N PHE A 197 14.71 4.73 22.66
CA PHE A 197 15.52 4.13 23.73
C PHE A 197 15.21 4.76 25.08
N THR A 198 15.08 6.09 25.15
CA THR A 198 14.75 6.81 26.39
C THR A 198 13.40 6.35 26.94
N LYS A 199 12.37 6.36 26.10
CA LYS A 199 11.03 5.90 26.48
C LYS A 199 11.00 4.43 26.91
N ALA A 200 11.78 3.57 26.25
CA ALA A 200 11.85 2.15 26.61
C ALA A 200 12.46 1.96 28.03
N ILE A 201 13.46 2.78 28.39
CA ILE A 201 14.09 2.74 29.72
C ILE A 201 13.16 3.33 30.80
N GLU A 202 12.47 4.45 30.47
CA GLU A 202 11.53 5.10 31.39
C GLU A 202 10.32 4.24 31.75
N ASN A 203 9.96 3.27 30.89
CA ASN A 203 8.84 2.36 31.08
C ASN A 203 9.24 0.99 31.67
N MET A 204 10.48 0.81 32.11
CA MET A 204 10.95 -0.39 32.84
C MET A 204 10.68 -0.32 34.35
#